data_154548b03509174f237629967ba5ec8b
#
_entry.id   154548b03509174f237629967ba5ec8b
#
_cell.length_a   1.000
_cell.length_b   1.000
_cell.length_c   1.000
_cell.angle_alpha   90.00
_cell.angle_beta   90.00
_cell.angle_gamma   90.00
#
_symmetry.space_group_name_H-M   'P 1'
#
loop_
_entity.id
_entity.type
_entity.pdbx_description
1 polymer ?
#
loop_
_entity_poly.entity_id
_entity_poly.type
_entity_poly.pdbx_seq_one_letter_code
_entity_poly.pdbx_strand_id
1 'polypeptide(L)'
;MTIAPGCHDGPLYALKKVNPYFVMKEWRDDRQLGITDFERHQELQDVAGGIARMTADRQQYWLSELDKIYEHDPSAEMRRLAVVAAGRADEANGLDLLRKGLDDDDFKVRMEACRGLGKRGDEEAARLLATTVNADPDDDVRNSAIAALGRFQSPVAVDALRIALNDSDPSTQRLAVNSLRDATGKDFGDQPQEWIAALDAAGSDSADTEASTERF
;
A
#
# COMPACT_ATOMS: atom_id res chain seq x y z
N MET A 1 19.69 41.94 37.56
CA MET A 1 18.30 41.76 37.06
C MET A 1 18.18 40.29 36.69
N THR A 2 17.74 39.48 37.61
CA THR A 2 17.62 38.01 37.48
C THR A 2 16.31 37.71 36.80
N ILE A 3 16.40 37.15 35.58
CA ILE A 3 15.27 36.65 34.85
C ILE A 3 14.83 35.33 35.52
N ALA A 4 13.69 35.34 36.18
CA ALA A 4 13.10 34.13 36.75
C ALA A 4 12.73 33.15 35.60
N PRO A 5 13.04 31.85 35.72
CA PRO A 5 12.56 30.85 34.75
C PRO A 5 11.05 30.81 34.86
N GLY A 6 10.37 31.13 33.76
CA GLY A 6 8.91 31.07 33.68
C GLY A 6 8.43 29.63 33.90
N CYS A 7 7.44 29.51 34.81
CA CYS A 7 6.75 28.23 35.10
C CYS A 7 6.15 27.62 33.84
N HIS A 8 6.84 26.67 33.25
CA HIS A 8 6.34 25.91 32.11
C HIS A 8 5.33 24.80 32.51
N ASP A 9 5.17 24.53 33.84
CA ASP A 9 4.45 23.35 34.34
C ASP A 9 3.23 23.69 35.23
N GLY A 10 2.53 24.80 34.97
CA GLY A 10 1.32 25.15 35.71
C GLY A 10 0.11 24.31 35.28
N PRO A 11 -0.94 24.18 36.15
CA PRO A 11 -2.16 23.39 35.90
C PRO A 11 -2.93 23.87 34.65
N LEU A 12 -2.63 25.03 34.11
CA LEU A 12 -3.21 25.57 32.89
C LEU A 12 -2.39 25.20 31.62
N TYR A 13 -1.26 24.48 31.76
CA TYR A 13 -0.44 24.08 30.61
C TYR A 13 -1.19 23.12 29.67
N ALA A 14 -2.03 22.23 30.23
CA ALA A 14 -2.88 21.34 29.44
C ALA A 14 -3.93 22.11 28.60
N LEU A 15 -4.43 23.25 29.09
CA LEU A 15 -5.36 24.12 28.34
C LEU A 15 -4.67 24.86 27.19
N LYS A 16 -3.36 25.06 27.26
CA LYS A 16 -2.59 25.66 26.16
C LYS A 16 -2.64 24.82 24.88
N LYS A 17 -2.61 23.48 25.01
CA LYS A 17 -2.70 22.54 23.87
C LYS A 17 -4.09 22.48 23.23
N VAL A 18 -5.13 22.93 23.94
CA VAL A 18 -6.53 22.88 23.44
C VAL A 18 -7.01 24.24 22.94
N ASN A 19 -6.31 25.34 23.29
CA ASN A 19 -6.68 26.67 22.86
C ASN A 19 -6.10 26.98 21.48
N PRO A 20 -6.95 27.15 20.43
CA PRO A 20 -6.48 27.41 19.07
C PRO A 20 -5.54 28.59 18.92
N TYR A 21 -5.65 29.60 19.77
CA TYR A 21 -4.78 30.78 19.75
C TYR A 21 -3.32 30.43 20.08
N PHE A 22 -3.08 29.58 21.08
CA PHE A 22 -1.72 29.19 21.46
C PHE A 22 -1.12 28.22 20.45
N VAL A 23 -1.92 27.29 19.93
CA VAL A 23 -1.51 26.38 18.86
C VAL A 23 -1.12 27.17 17.60
N MET A 24 -1.95 28.13 17.18
CA MET A 24 -1.67 28.99 16.01
C MET A 24 -0.48 29.94 16.26
N LYS A 25 -0.22 30.32 17.51
CA LYS A 25 0.97 31.12 17.85
C LYS A 25 2.24 30.27 17.76
N GLU A 26 2.23 29.05 18.30
CA GLU A 26 3.35 28.12 18.18
C GLU A 26 3.65 27.81 16.70
N TRP A 27 2.64 27.54 15.89
CA TRP A 27 2.82 27.32 14.44
C TRP A 27 3.38 28.54 13.71
N ARG A 28 3.09 29.75 14.17
CA ARG A 28 3.62 30.99 13.59
C ARG A 28 5.07 31.20 13.99
N ASP A 29 5.42 30.83 15.22
CA ASP A 29 6.78 30.91 15.73
C ASP A 29 7.66 29.82 15.07
N ASP A 30 7.12 28.61 14.83
CA ASP A 30 7.78 27.52 14.11
C ASP A 30 8.06 27.86 12.64
N ARG A 31 7.20 28.60 11.96
CA ARG A 31 7.43 29.11 10.59
C ARG A 31 8.66 30.03 10.50
N GLN A 32 9.03 30.69 11.58
CA GLN A 32 10.25 31.52 11.61
C GLN A 32 11.52 30.66 11.65
N LEU A 33 11.40 29.39 12.06
CA LEU A 33 12.51 28.43 12.15
C LEU A 33 12.66 27.56 10.88
N GLY A 34 11.70 27.60 9.96
CA GLY A 34 11.70 26.83 8.72
C GLY A 34 10.34 26.24 8.38
N ILE A 35 10.32 25.33 7.41
CA ILE A 35 9.09 24.59 7.02
C ILE A 35 8.73 23.60 8.13
N THR A 36 7.51 23.68 8.64
CA THR A 36 7.02 22.80 9.70
C THR A 36 6.73 21.39 9.17
N ASP A 37 6.74 20.38 10.04
CA ASP A 37 6.33 19.00 9.67
C ASP A 37 4.90 18.97 9.13
N PHE A 38 4.03 19.83 9.61
CA PHE A 38 2.66 19.95 9.07
C PHE A 38 2.65 20.44 7.62
N GLU A 39 3.45 21.47 7.31
CA GLU A 39 3.53 22.00 5.94
C GLU A 39 4.16 20.99 4.99
N ARG A 40 5.21 20.27 5.42
CA ARG A 40 5.82 19.17 4.65
C ARG A 40 4.81 18.06 4.37
N HIS A 41 4.05 17.65 5.37
CA HIS A 41 3.00 16.64 5.24
C HIS A 41 1.92 17.09 4.24
N GLN A 42 1.46 18.35 4.33
CA GLN A 42 0.46 18.90 3.43
C GLN A 42 0.98 18.97 1.98
N GLU A 43 2.22 19.42 1.79
CA GLU A 43 2.86 19.46 0.47
C GLU A 43 2.94 18.05 -0.16
N LEU A 44 3.33 17.05 0.62
CA LEU A 44 3.36 15.65 0.16
C LEU A 44 1.97 15.11 -0.18
N GLN A 45 0.95 15.45 0.60
CA GLN A 45 -0.44 15.11 0.27
C GLN A 45 -0.88 15.74 -1.05
N ASP A 46 -0.53 16.99 -1.29
CA ASP A 46 -0.86 17.70 -2.55
C ASP A 46 -0.14 17.05 -3.75
N VAL A 47 1.13 16.70 -3.58
CA VAL A 47 1.88 15.94 -4.60
C VAL A 47 1.21 14.59 -4.87
N ALA A 48 0.92 13.81 -3.84
CA ALA A 48 0.24 12.53 -3.98
C ALA A 48 -1.15 12.66 -4.62
N GLY A 49 -1.86 13.76 -4.37
CA GLY A 49 -3.16 14.06 -4.99
C GLY A 49 -3.07 14.48 -6.45
N GLY A 50 -1.93 15.05 -6.86
CA GLY A 50 -1.74 15.68 -8.16
C GLY A 50 -0.86 14.94 -9.15
N ILE A 51 -0.02 14.02 -8.68
CA ILE A 51 1.09 13.42 -9.47
C ILE A 51 0.60 12.74 -10.77
N ALA A 52 -0.51 12.04 -10.72
CA ALA A 52 -1.10 11.38 -11.91
C ALA A 52 -1.47 12.36 -13.05
N ARG A 53 -1.64 13.64 -12.74
CA ARG A 53 -1.98 14.68 -13.74
C ARG A 53 -0.77 15.46 -14.24
N MET A 54 0.41 15.16 -13.70
CA MET A 54 1.66 15.80 -14.12
C MET A 54 2.18 15.19 -15.41
N THR A 55 3.03 15.94 -16.13
CA THR A 55 3.78 15.38 -17.27
C THR A 55 4.78 14.32 -16.80
N ALA A 56 5.18 13.41 -17.69
CA ALA A 56 6.12 12.33 -17.39
C ALA A 56 7.42 12.85 -16.74
N ASP A 57 8.04 13.90 -17.30
CA ASP A 57 9.25 14.52 -16.74
C ASP A 57 9.04 15.02 -15.30
N ARG A 58 7.86 15.57 -15.02
CA ARG A 58 7.54 16.08 -13.70
C ARG A 58 7.22 14.95 -12.71
N GLN A 59 6.60 13.88 -13.18
CA GLN A 59 6.41 12.66 -12.39
C GLN A 59 7.77 12.05 -12.04
N GLN A 60 8.67 11.91 -12.98
CA GLN A 60 10.03 11.40 -12.77
C GLN A 60 10.81 12.24 -11.76
N TYR A 61 10.75 13.57 -11.88
CA TYR A 61 11.36 14.47 -10.90
C TYR A 61 10.81 14.20 -9.49
N TRP A 62 9.48 14.20 -9.34
CA TRP A 62 8.88 13.96 -8.03
C TRP A 62 9.17 12.56 -7.49
N LEU A 63 9.16 11.52 -8.31
CA LEU A 63 9.51 10.17 -7.87
C LEU A 63 10.94 10.10 -7.32
N SER A 64 11.88 10.84 -7.90
CA SER A 64 13.24 10.92 -7.36
C SER A 64 13.33 11.65 -6.01
N GLU A 65 12.51 12.67 -5.80
CA GLU A 65 12.43 13.38 -4.50
C GLU A 65 11.70 12.54 -3.45
N LEU A 66 10.63 11.85 -3.84
CA LEU A 66 9.89 10.93 -2.97
C LEU A 66 10.75 9.75 -2.51
N ASP A 67 11.63 9.24 -3.37
CA ASP A 67 12.58 8.18 -3.01
C ASP A 67 13.56 8.66 -1.93
N LYS A 68 14.08 9.88 -2.02
CA LYS A 68 14.93 10.48 -0.99
C LYS A 68 14.18 10.66 0.34
N ILE A 69 12.91 11.09 0.29
CA ILE A 69 12.08 11.21 1.49
C ILE A 69 11.90 9.83 2.10
N TYR A 70 11.58 8.83 1.31
CA TYR A 70 11.41 7.46 1.78
C TYR A 70 12.67 6.93 2.48
N GLU A 71 13.84 7.17 1.93
CA GLU A 71 15.10 6.68 2.47
C GLU A 71 15.58 7.40 3.73
N HIS A 72 15.25 8.68 3.89
CA HIS A 72 15.87 9.53 4.92
C HIS A 72 14.90 10.07 5.97
N ASP A 73 13.58 10.05 5.71
CA ASP A 73 12.63 10.59 6.67
C ASP A 73 12.29 9.55 7.75
N PRO A 74 12.46 9.86 9.03
CA PRO A 74 12.17 8.93 10.12
C PRO A 74 10.66 8.69 10.31
N SER A 75 9.80 9.56 9.75
CA SER A 75 8.35 9.46 9.90
C SER A 75 7.77 8.41 8.96
N ALA A 76 7.17 7.36 9.52
CA ALA A 76 6.43 6.36 8.75
C ALA A 76 5.29 7.00 7.92
N GLU A 77 4.67 8.07 8.42
CA GLU A 77 3.62 8.78 7.69
C GLU A 77 4.16 9.49 6.44
N MET A 78 5.35 10.06 6.49
CA MET A 78 6.00 10.68 5.34
C MET A 78 6.40 9.62 4.30
N ARG A 79 6.97 8.48 4.74
CA ARG A 79 7.27 7.33 3.89
C ARG A 79 6.00 6.77 3.25
N ARG A 80 4.91 6.66 4.03
CA ARG A 80 3.61 6.22 3.54
C ARG A 80 3.08 7.12 2.43
N LEU A 81 3.14 8.44 2.59
CA LEU A 81 2.72 9.40 1.57
C LEU A 81 3.57 9.32 0.30
N ALA A 82 4.88 9.10 0.45
CA ALA A 82 5.76 8.88 -0.70
C ALA A 82 5.32 7.64 -1.50
N VAL A 83 5.02 6.54 -0.82
CA VAL A 83 4.51 5.30 -1.43
C VAL A 83 3.13 5.50 -2.08
N VAL A 84 2.23 6.26 -1.44
CA VAL A 84 0.91 6.63 -2.02
C VAL A 84 1.08 7.41 -3.31
N ALA A 85 2.02 8.37 -3.34
CA ALA A 85 2.31 9.15 -4.55
C ALA A 85 2.88 8.27 -5.67
N ALA A 86 3.82 7.38 -5.35
CA ALA A 86 4.37 6.41 -6.30
C ALA A 86 3.30 5.50 -6.91
N GLY A 87 2.35 5.00 -6.09
CA GLY A 87 1.22 4.18 -6.54
C GLY A 87 0.16 4.93 -7.37
N ARG A 88 0.30 6.24 -7.54
CA ARG A 88 -0.55 7.08 -8.38
C ARG A 88 0.15 7.62 -9.62
N ALA A 89 1.46 7.50 -9.68
CA ALA A 89 2.22 7.86 -10.87
C ALA A 89 2.03 6.81 -11.96
N ASP A 90 1.95 7.26 -13.21
CA ASP A 90 1.76 6.37 -14.37
C ASP A 90 3.08 5.73 -14.84
N GLU A 91 4.21 6.22 -14.34
CA GLU A 91 5.53 5.83 -14.79
C GLU A 91 6.07 4.55 -14.16
N ALA A 92 6.89 3.83 -14.92
CA ALA A 92 7.56 2.61 -14.45
C ALA A 92 8.41 2.85 -13.19
N ASN A 93 8.97 4.04 -13.04
CA ASN A 93 9.80 4.42 -11.90
C ASN A 93 9.06 4.37 -10.55
N GLY A 94 7.73 4.44 -10.54
CA GLY A 94 6.93 4.25 -9.32
C GLY A 94 7.03 2.84 -8.75
N LEU A 95 7.34 1.83 -9.57
CA LEU A 95 7.45 0.43 -9.14
C LEU A 95 8.58 0.22 -8.13
N ASP A 96 9.72 0.85 -8.31
CA ASP A 96 10.88 0.69 -7.42
C ASP A 96 10.57 1.18 -6.00
N LEU A 97 9.88 2.32 -5.89
CA LEU A 97 9.47 2.84 -4.59
C LEU A 97 8.36 1.97 -3.95
N LEU A 98 7.44 1.43 -4.75
CA LEU A 98 6.45 0.47 -4.26
C LEU A 98 7.10 -0.82 -3.75
N ARG A 99 8.12 -1.33 -4.46
CA ARG A 99 8.90 -2.50 -4.01
C ARG A 99 9.59 -2.24 -2.67
N LYS A 100 10.28 -1.09 -2.52
CA LYS A 100 10.85 -0.67 -1.24
C LYS A 100 9.77 -0.58 -0.15
N GLY A 101 8.60 -0.04 -0.49
CA GLY A 101 7.47 0.09 0.42
C GLY A 101 6.91 -1.24 0.94
N LEU A 102 7.07 -2.36 0.22
CA LEU A 102 6.69 -3.69 0.73
C LEU A 102 7.62 -4.19 1.84
N ASP A 103 8.85 -3.67 1.91
CA ASP A 103 9.85 -4.06 2.91
C ASP A 103 9.95 -3.05 4.08
N ASP A 104 9.02 -2.08 4.17
CA ASP A 104 9.03 -1.07 5.25
C ASP A 104 8.71 -1.68 6.61
N ASP A 105 9.34 -1.15 7.66
CA ASP A 105 9.08 -1.57 9.04
C ASP A 105 7.64 -1.31 9.48
N ASP A 106 7.01 -0.24 8.98
CA ASP A 106 5.63 0.13 9.32
C ASP A 106 4.62 -0.59 8.41
N PHE A 107 3.72 -1.35 9.00
CA PHE A 107 2.73 -2.14 8.26
C PHE A 107 1.79 -1.28 7.39
N LYS A 108 1.53 -0.01 7.76
CA LYS A 108 0.68 0.88 6.96
C LYS A 108 1.36 1.32 5.67
N VAL A 109 2.70 1.45 5.70
CA VAL A 109 3.50 1.71 4.49
C VAL A 109 3.41 0.50 3.56
N ARG A 110 3.59 -0.72 4.10
CA ARG A 110 3.47 -1.97 3.33
C ARG A 110 2.07 -2.14 2.73
N MET A 111 1.00 -1.84 3.50
CA MET A 111 -0.38 -1.85 2.98
C MET A 111 -0.57 -0.89 1.80
N GLU A 112 -0.02 0.32 1.88
CA GLU A 112 -0.13 1.30 0.77
C GLU A 112 0.67 0.85 -0.45
N ALA A 113 1.80 0.19 -0.26
CA ALA A 113 2.54 -0.43 -1.36
C ALA A 113 1.70 -1.49 -2.09
N CYS A 114 1.01 -2.38 -1.35
CA CYS A 114 0.07 -3.35 -1.93
C CYS A 114 -1.05 -2.66 -2.73
N ARG A 115 -1.65 -1.59 -2.18
CA ARG A 115 -2.68 -0.82 -2.87
C ARG A 115 -2.16 -0.13 -4.14
N GLY A 116 -0.94 0.38 -4.08
CA GLY A 116 -0.25 0.97 -5.23
C GLY A 116 -0.01 -0.04 -6.34
N LEU A 117 0.54 -1.20 -6.01
CA LEU A 117 0.77 -2.32 -6.93
C LEU A 117 -0.54 -2.80 -7.57
N GLY A 118 -1.63 -2.89 -6.80
CA GLY A 118 -2.94 -3.29 -7.32
C GLY A 118 -3.53 -2.36 -8.39
N LYS A 119 -3.00 -1.14 -8.56
CA LYS A 119 -3.43 -0.21 -9.60
C LYS A 119 -2.63 -0.33 -10.88
N ARG A 120 -1.45 -0.92 -10.83
CA ARG A 120 -0.55 -1.02 -12.00
C ARG A 120 -1.06 -2.02 -13.02
N GLY A 121 -1.52 -3.18 -12.59
CA GLY A 121 -2.06 -4.21 -13.48
C GLY A 121 -1.00 -5.00 -14.26
N ASP A 122 0.31 -4.76 -14.03
CA ASP A 122 1.39 -5.49 -14.69
C ASP A 122 1.76 -6.79 -13.95
N GLU A 123 2.38 -7.72 -14.66
CA GLU A 123 2.73 -9.05 -14.14
C GLU A 123 3.74 -9.01 -12.97
N GLU A 124 4.63 -8.02 -12.97
CA GLU A 124 5.60 -7.85 -11.89
C GLU A 124 4.90 -7.43 -10.59
N ALA A 125 3.91 -6.54 -10.68
CA ALA A 125 3.09 -6.17 -9.53
C ALA A 125 2.31 -7.37 -8.98
N ALA A 126 1.76 -8.23 -9.86
CA ALA A 126 1.09 -9.46 -9.43
C ALA A 126 2.02 -10.41 -8.67
N ARG A 127 3.28 -10.59 -9.13
CA ARG A 127 4.27 -11.42 -8.44
C ARG A 127 4.67 -10.88 -7.08
N LEU A 128 4.87 -9.57 -6.97
CA LEU A 128 5.18 -8.91 -5.70
C LEU A 128 4.04 -9.09 -4.69
N LEU A 129 2.80 -8.87 -5.13
CA LEU A 129 1.62 -9.08 -4.29
C LEU A 129 1.46 -10.55 -3.88
N ALA A 130 1.68 -11.50 -4.78
CA ALA A 130 1.64 -12.93 -4.48
C ALA A 130 2.68 -13.33 -3.42
N THR A 131 3.88 -12.75 -3.50
CA THR A 131 4.90 -12.94 -2.47
C THR A 131 4.45 -12.39 -1.12
N THR A 132 3.84 -11.19 -1.10
CA THR A 132 3.35 -10.54 0.12
C THR A 132 2.23 -11.36 0.79
N VAL A 133 1.29 -11.92 0.03
CA VAL A 133 0.23 -12.82 0.58
C VAL A 133 0.83 -13.98 1.36
N ASN A 134 1.95 -14.53 0.88
CA ASN A 134 2.54 -15.72 1.48
C ASN A 134 3.54 -15.42 2.61
N ALA A 135 4.13 -14.24 2.64
CA ALA A 135 5.31 -13.98 3.46
C ALA A 135 5.15 -12.84 4.49
N ASP A 136 4.21 -11.92 4.31
CA ASP A 136 4.10 -10.80 5.27
C ASP A 136 3.59 -11.28 6.63
N PRO A 137 4.23 -10.87 7.74
CA PRO A 137 3.82 -11.28 9.08
C PRO A 137 2.50 -10.65 9.53
N ASP A 138 2.09 -9.54 8.93
CA ASP A 138 0.91 -8.77 9.34
C ASP A 138 -0.31 -9.14 8.51
N ASP A 139 -1.41 -9.50 9.16
CA ASP A 139 -2.65 -9.94 8.52
C ASP A 139 -3.30 -8.84 7.67
N ASP A 140 -3.22 -7.58 8.11
CA ASP A 140 -3.79 -6.45 7.37
C ASP A 140 -3.03 -6.20 6.06
N VAL A 141 -1.71 -6.43 6.05
CA VAL A 141 -0.88 -6.34 4.85
C VAL A 141 -1.22 -7.49 3.89
N ARG A 142 -1.29 -8.74 4.39
CA ARG A 142 -1.71 -9.89 3.57
C ARG A 142 -3.09 -9.67 2.98
N ASN A 143 -4.06 -9.20 3.76
CA ASN A 143 -5.40 -8.87 3.28
C ASN A 143 -5.41 -7.75 2.24
N SER A 144 -4.54 -6.74 2.39
CA SER A 144 -4.37 -5.69 1.38
C SER A 144 -3.82 -6.24 0.06
N ALA A 145 -2.88 -7.18 0.12
CA ALA A 145 -2.34 -7.86 -1.06
C ALA A 145 -3.39 -8.76 -1.74
N ILE A 146 -4.18 -9.54 -0.97
CA ILE A 146 -5.29 -10.36 -1.47
C ILE A 146 -6.31 -9.49 -2.21
N ALA A 147 -6.74 -8.38 -1.61
CA ALA A 147 -7.67 -7.45 -2.24
C ALA A 147 -7.11 -6.81 -3.52
N ALA A 148 -5.80 -6.52 -3.53
CA ALA A 148 -5.12 -5.97 -4.69
C ALA A 148 -5.05 -6.98 -5.85
N LEU A 149 -4.77 -8.26 -5.57
CA LEU A 149 -4.71 -9.36 -6.55
C LEU A 149 -6.03 -9.61 -7.27
N GLY A 150 -7.16 -9.30 -6.66
CA GLY A 150 -8.47 -9.40 -7.33
C GLY A 150 -8.59 -8.55 -8.60
N ARG A 151 -7.69 -7.61 -8.84
CA ARG A 151 -7.67 -6.77 -10.05
C ARG A 151 -6.87 -7.36 -11.21
N PHE A 152 -6.19 -8.49 -10.99
CA PHE A 152 -5.30 -9.11 -11.98
C PHE A 152 -5.95 -10.36 -12.58
N GLN A 153 -6.03 -10.40 -13.89
CA GLN A 153 -6.50 -11.58 -14.63
C GLN A 153 -5.33 -12.48 -15.04
N SER A 154 -4.42 -12.77 -14.10
CA SER A 154 -3.23 -13.57 -14.37
C SER A 154 -3.24 -14.87 -13.58
N PRO A 155 -2.62 -15.95 -14.09
CA PRO A 155 -2.48 -17.21 -13.35
C PRO A 155 -1.80 -17.02 -12.00
N VAL A 156 -0.77 -16.16 -11.92
CA VAL A 156 -0.05 -15.87 -10.67
C VAL A 156 -0.98 -15.30 -9.60
N ALA A 157 -1.90 -14.41 -9.99
CA ALA A 157 -2.88 -13.85 -9.05
C ALA A 157 -3.87 -14.93 -8.57
N VAL A 158 -4.37 -15.76 -9.49
CA VAL A 158 -5.31 -16.84 -9.15
C VAL A 158 -4.66 -17.86 -8.21
N ASP A 159 -3.40 -18.25 -8.47
CA ASP A 159 -2.67 -19.20 -7.62
C ASP A 159 -2.44 -18.66 -6.21
N ALA A 160 -2.05 -17.39 -6.08
CA ALA A 160 -1.89 -16.76 -4.79
C ALA A 160 -3.20 -16.63 -4.01
N LEU A 161 -4.28 -16.25 -4.68
CA LEU A 161 -5.62 -16.18 -4.10
C LEU A 161 -6.16 -17.57 -3.68
N ARG A 162 -5.83 -18.62 -4.44
CA ARG A 162 -6.17 -20.00 -4.09
C ARG A 162 -5.50 -20.44 -2.77
N ILE A 163 -4.26 -20.01 -2.51
CA ILE A 163 -3.59 -20.27 -1.24
C ILE A 163 -4.36 -19.60 -0.10
N ALA A 164 -4.80 -18.35 -0.28
CA ALA A 164 -5.55 -17.60 0.72
C ALA A 164 -6.93 -18.20 1.06
N LEU A 165 -7.51 -19.06 0.20
CA LEU A 165 -8.75 -19.80 0.53
C LEU A 165 -8.57 -20.77 1.71
N ASN A 166 -7.33 -21.19 2.00
CA ASN A 166 -6.99 -22.08 3.10
C ASN A 166 -6.49 -21.33 4.35
N ASP A 167 -6.64 -20.01 4.40
CA ASP A 167 -6.28 -19.23 5.59
C ASP A 167 -7.09 -19.67 6.82
N SER A 168 -6.54 -19.50 8.00
CA SER A 168 -7.21 -19.83 9.26
C SER A 168 -8.32 -18.83 9.63
N ASP A 169 -8.24 -17.59 9.12
CA ASP A 169 -9.25 -16.55 9.35
C ASP A 169 -10.37 -16.62 8.30
N PRO A 170 -11.63 -16.86 8.73
CA PRO A 170 -12.79 -16.85 7.84
C PRO A 170 -12.99 -15.52 7.08
N SER A 171 -12.51 -14.41 7.63
CA SER A 171 -12.60 -13.09 6.95
C SER A 171 -11.65 -13.02 5.77
N THR A 172 -10.42 -13.52 5.93
CA THR A 172 -9.42 -13.67 4.88
C THR A 172 -9.89 -14.63 3.79
N GLN A 173 -10.48 -15.80 4.17
CA GLN A 173 -11.06 -16.74 3.21
C GLN A 173 -12.15 -16.07 2.36
N ARG A 174 -13.06 -15.32 2.98
CA ARG A 174 -14.13 -14.59 2.27
C ARG A 174 -13.57 -13.52 1.34
N LEU A 175 -12.53 -12.81 1.79
CA LEU A 175 -11.83 -11.83 0.97
C LEU A 175 -11.21 -12.51 -0.27
N ALA A 176 -10.57 -13.67 -0.10
CA ALA A 176 -10.00 -14.44 -1.19
C ALA A 176 -11.08 -14.91 -2.21
N VAL A 177 -12.25 -15.38 -1.73
CA VAL A 177 -13.39 -15.71 -2.60
C VAL A 177 -13.83 -14.51 -3.44
N ASN A 178 -13.99 -13.33 -2.82
CA ASN A 178 -14.38 -12.13 -3.54
C ASN A 178 -13.31 -11.71 -4.57
N SER A 179 -12.04 -11.75 -4.17
CA SER A 179 -10.91 -11.40 -5.05
C SER A 179 -10.78 -12.38 -6.22
N LEU A 180 -11.04 -13.68 -6.01
CA LEU A 180 -11.08 -14.67 -7.09
C LEU A 180 -12.25 -14.44 -8.05
N ARG A 181 -13.41 -14.04 -7.54
CA ARG A 181 -14.57 -13.67 -8.37
C ARG A 181 -14.20 -12.48 -9.27
N ASP A 182 -13.55 -11.45 -8.71
CA ASP A 182 -13.12 -10.29 -9.48
C ASP A 182 -12.02 -10.63 -10.50
N ALA A 183 -11.03 -11.44 -10.12
CA ALA A 183 -9.91 -11.83 -10.96
C ALA A 183 -10.30 -12.74 -12.13
N THR A 184 -11.26 -13.64 -11.90
CA THR A 184 -11.63 -14.66 -12.90
C THR A 184 -12.90 -14.31 -13.69
N GLY A 185 -13.73 -13.40 -13.17
CA GLY A 185 -15.06 -13.12 -13.68
C GLY A 185 -16.04 -14.30 -13.52
N LYS A 186 -15.67 -15.34 -12.75
CA LYS A 186 -16.49 -16.53 -12.50
C LYS A 186 -17.12 -16.45 -11.11
N ASP A 187 -18.18 -17.22 -10.90
CA ASP A 187 -18.80 -17.40 -9.60
C ASP A 187 -19.03 -18.89 -9.32
N PHE A 188 -18.32 -19.42 -8.33
CA PHE A 188 -18.43 -20.80 -7.89
C PHE A 188 -19.07 -20.92 -6.49
N GLY A 189 -19.77 -19.87 -6.05
CA GLY A 189 -20.40 -19.81 -4.73
C GLY A 189 -19.61 -19.03 -3.69
N ASP A 190 -20.12 -19.00 -2.46
CA ASP A 190 -19.55 -18.20 -1.36
C ASP A 190 -18.62 -19.02 -0.44
N GLN A 191 -18.56 -20.35 -0.65
CA GLN A 191 -17.76 -21.24 0.18
C GLN A 191 -16.35 -21.43 -0.43
N PRO A 192 -15.27 -21.29 0.37
CA PRO A 192 -13.91 -21.53 -0.12
C PRO A 192 -13.70 -22.89 -0.79
N GLN A 193 -14.38 -23.93 -0.28
CA GLN A 193 -14.28 -25.31 -0.78
C GLN A 193 -14.83 -25.47 -2.20
N GLU A 194 -15.86 -24.70 -2.56
CA GLU A 194 -16.44 -24.70 -3.92
C GLU A 194 -15.44 -24.13 -4.92
N TRP A 195 -14.74 -23.07 -4.53
CA TRP A 195 -13.67 -22.46 -5.33
C TRP A 195 -12.46 -23.38 -5.49
N ILE A 196 -12.01 -24.02 -4.40
CA ILE A 196 -10.89 -24.97 -4.43
C ILE A 196 -11.21 -26.10 -5.41
N ALA A 197 -12.40 -26.72 -5.28
CA ALA A 197 -12.82 -27.82 -6.15
C ALA A 197 -12.89 -27.39 -7.64
N ALA A 198 -13.41 -26.21 -7.93
CA ALA A 198 -13.52 -25.69 -9.29
C ALA A 198 -12.15 -25.36 -9.92
N LEU A 199 -11.23 -24.80 -9.14
CA LEU A 199 -9.87 -24.47 -9.60
C LEU A 199 -9.05 -25.75 -9.83
N ASP A 200 -9.20 -26.77 -8.97
CA ASP A 200 -8.53 -28.07 -9.13
C ASP A 200 -9.02 -28.81 -10.39
N ALA A 201 -10.32 -28.80 -10.66
CA ALA A 201 -10.88 -29.37 -11.87
C ALA A 201 -10.37 -28.68 -13.16
N ALA A 202 -10.27 -27.34 -13.14
CA ALA A 202 -9.74 -26.57 -14.26
C ALA A 202 -8.24 -26.83 -14.51
N GLY A 203 -7.46 -27.06 -13.44
CA GLY A 203 -6.04 -27.39 -13.54
C GLY A 203 -5.78 -28.78 -14.13
N SER A 204 -6.64 -29.76 -13.85
CA SER A 204 -6.55 -31.12 -14.42
C SER A 204 -6.83 -31.16 -15.92
N ASP A 205 -7.81 -30.41 -16.40
CA ASP A 205 -8.17 -30.33 -17.81
C ASP A 205 -7.06 -29.71 -18.69
N SER A 206 -6.32 -28.74 -18.15
CA SER A 206 -5.19 -28.09 -18.84
C SER A 206 -3.99 -29.04 -18.96
N ALA A 207 -3.69 -29.81 -17.92
CA ALA A 207 -2.57 -30.75 -17.91
C ALA A 207 -2.76 -31.92 -18.90
N ASP A 208 -4.02 -32.43 -19.05
CA ASP A 208 -4.35 -33.47 -20.00
C ASP A 208 -4.30 -33.00 -21.46
N THR A 209 -4.56 -31.72 -21.72
CA THR A 209 -4.49 -31.12 -23.05
C THR A 209 -3.02 -30.94 -23.51
N GLU A 210 -2.11 -30.52 -22.64
CA GLU A 210 -0.68 -30.39 -22.97
C GLU A 210 -0.03 -31.75 -23.21
N ALA A 211 -0.34 -32.77 -22.39
CA ALA A 211 0.15 -34.12 -22.55
C ALA A 211 -0.31 -34.79 -23.87
N SER A 212 -1.44 -34.34 -24.42
CA SER A 212 -1.94 -34.84 -25.68
C SER A 212 -1.29 -34.19 -26.91
N THR A 213 -0.77 -32.99 -26.78
CA THR A 213 -0.14 -32.22 -27.88
C THR A 213 1.33 -32.61 -28.11
N GLU A 214 2.02 -33.15 -27.11
CA GLU A 214 3.42 -33.62 -27.23
C GLU A 214 3.58 -35.01 -27.84
N ARG A 215 2.47 -35.69 -28.21
CA ARG A 215 2.50 -37.05 -28.76
C ARG A 215 2.36 -37.14 -30.28
N PHE A 216 2.47 -36.01 -31.00
CA PHE A 216 2.44 -35.99 -32.47
C PHE A 216 3.73 -35.49 -33.09
#